data_30cb687b15bbbf211d99d26f23c7c302
#
_entry.id   30cb687b15bbbf211d99d26f23c7c302
#
_cell.length_a   1.000
_cell.length_b   1.000
_cell.length_c   1.000
_cell.angle_alpha   90.00
_cell.angle_beta   90.00
_cell.angle_gamma   90.00
#
_symmetry.space_group_name_H-M   'P 1'
#
loop_
_entity.id
_entity.type
_entity.pdbx_description
1 polymer ?
#
loop_
_entity_poly.entity_id
_entity_poly.type
_entity_poly.pdbx_seq_one_letter_code
_entity_poly.pdbx_strand_id
1 'polypeptide(L)'
;MRYQNPPIEQAVDNLLEHGIDDILLIPLFPHYAMSSYESAVEKTRSVLRKKAPAVNLVVQTPYFDHQDYIQALAASAREMLDRGFDHLLFSFHGLPERQLKKTDPSGSHCLAANDCCAGNHPSHDTCYRAQCFKTAEAFVSTTGIPPEKFSVAFQSRLGRDPWLKPYTDLELSHLAKQGIKRMLVICPAFVSDCLETLEEIGMRAKETFIEAGGESLELIPCMNEHPLWLKTLENMVADFLSSNHSTTKQEHD
;
A
#
# COMPACT_ATOMS: atom_id res chain seq x y z
N MET A 1 -15.01 -7.01 6.10
CA MET A 1 -14.13 -7.34 4.94
C MET A 1 -14.90 -7.30 3.63
N ARG A 2 -14.22 -7.11 2.47
CA ARG A 2 -14.88 -7.06 1.16
C ARG A 2 -15.45 -8.42 0.74
N TYR A 3 -14.74 -9.51 1.03
CA TYR A 3 -15.06 -10.87 0.56
C TYR A 3 -15.11 -11.94 1.66
N GLN A 4 -14.80 -11.59 2.91
CA GLN A 4 -14.71 -12.53 4.03
C GLN A 4 -15.46 -12.00 5.26
N ASN A 5 -15.39 -12.74 6.35
CA ASN A 5 -16.00 -12.38 7.62
C ASN A 5 -15.04 -11.58 8.52
N PRO A 6 -15.56 -10.61 9.28
CA PRO A 6 -16.91 -10.07 9.19
C PRO A 6 -17.12 -9.26 7.89
N PRO A 7 -18.27 -9.39 7.21
CA PRO A 7 -18.58 -8.59 6.03
C PRO A 7 -18.82 -7.12 6.38
N ILE A 8 -18.62 -6.23 5.38
CA ILE A 8 -18.86 -4.78 5.56
C ILE A 8 -20.28 -4.49 6.04
N GLU A 9 -21.28 -5.22 5.52
CA GLU A 9 -22.68 -5.09 5.92
C GLU A 9 -22.87 -5.27 7.42
N GLN A 10 -22.26 -6.31 8.00
CA GLN A 10 -22.38 -6.58 9.44
C GLN A 10 -21.71 -5.48 10.28
N ALA A 11 -20.56 -4.98 9.84
CA ALA A 11 -19.89 -3.88 10.54
C ALA A 11 -20.75 -2.60 10.54
N VAL A 12 -21.36 -2.29 9.39
CA VAL A 12 -22.30 -1.16 9.27
C VAL A 12 -23.51 -1.36 10.16
N ASP A 13 -24.12 -2.57 10.14
CA ASP A 13 -25.28 -2.86 11.02
C ASP A 13 -24.95 -2.63 12.49
N ASN A 14 -23.81 -3.13 12.95
CA ASN A 14 -23.38 -2.93 14.34
C ASN A 14 -23.22 -1.44 14.70
N LEU A 15 -22.67 -0.61 13.80
CA LEU A 15 -22.56 0.83 14.05
C LEU A 15 -23.92 1.50 14.13
N LEU A 16 -24.84 1.17 13.22
CA LEU A 16 -26.18 1.74 13.17
C LEU A 16 -27.03 1.34 14.40
N GLU A 17 -26.91 0.09 14.88
CA GLU A 17 -27.56 -0.38 16.11
C GLU A 17 -27.13 0.41 17.37
N HIS A 18 -25.91 0.99 17.33
CA HIS A 18 -25.40 1.87 18.40
C HIS A 18 -25.71 3.36 18.18
N GLY A 19 -26.50 3.69 17.16
CA GLY A 19 -26.89 5.06 16.86
C GLY A 19 -25.74 5.93 16.31
N ILE A 20 -24.74 5.32 15.68
CA ILE A 20 -23.59 6.03 15.07
C ILE A 20 -24.03 6.59 13.72
N ASP A 21 -23.84 7.89 13.54
CA ASP A 21 -24.19 8.67 12.35
C ASP A 21 -22.96 9.29 11.63
N ASP A 22 -21.80 9.31 12.28
CA ASP A 22 -20.51 9.70 11.70
C ASP A 22 -19.56 8.50 11.66
N ILE A 23 -19.14 8.10 10.48
CA ILE A 23 -18.26 6.94 10.26
C ILE A 23 -16.97 7.37 9.55
N LEU A 24 -15.84 7.02 10.14
CA LEU A 24 -14.54 7.04 9.46
C LEU A 24 -14.23 5.66 8.88
N LEU A 25 -14.05 5.57 7.56
CA LEU A 25 -13.52 4.39 6.89
C LEU A 25 -12.03 4.56 6.61
N ILE A 26 -11.21 3.73 7.23
CA ILE A 26 -9.77 3.65 6.94
C ILE A 26 -9.51 2.36 6.15
N PRO A 27 -9.41 2.42 4.81
CA PRO A 27 -8.98 1.25 4.05
C PRO A 27 -7.53 0.93 4.38
N LEU A 28 -7.23 -0.32 4.79
CA LEU A 28 -5.87 -0.75 5.11
C LEU A 28 -5.08 -1.06 3.82
N PHE A 29 -5.26 -0.21 2.82
CA PHE A 29 -4.54 -0.18 1.55
C PHE A 29 -3.91 1.21 1.40
N PRO A 30 -2.59 1.35 1.63
CA PRO A 30 -1.93 2.66 1.57
C PRO A 30 -2.04 3.34 0.20
N HIS A 31 -2.10 2.54 -0.86
CA HIS A 31 -2.10 2.98 -2.25
C HIS A 31 -3.49 2.87 -2.87
N TYR A 32 -3.81 3.83 -3.76
CA TYR A 32 -5.04 3.76 -4.55
C TYR A 32 -4.98 2.62 -5.57
N ALA A 33 -5.98 1.75 -5.55
CA ALA A 33 -6.23 0.78 -6.62
C ALA A 33 -7.73 0.47 -6.70
N MET A 34 -8.26 0.33 -7.94
CA MET A 34 -9.67 -0.01 -8.16
C MET A 34 -10.05 -1.34 -7.51
N SER A 35 -9.14 -2.32 -7.56
CA SER A 35 -9.39 -3.68 -7.08
C SER A 35 -9.34 -3.84 -5.56
N SER A 36 -8.71 -2.91 -4.84
CA SER A 36 -8.57 -2.93 -3.38
C SER A 36 -9.24 -1.73 -2.71
N TYR A 37 -8.56 -0.58 -2.66
CA TYR A 37 -9.02 0.64 -2.00
C TYR A 37 -10.43 1.06 -2.48
N GLU A 38 -10.58 1.34 -3.78
CA GLU A 38 -11.84 1.84 -4.32
C GLU A 38 -12.97 0.82 -4.17
N SER A 39 -12.69 -0.47 -4.42
CA SER A 39 -13.68 -1.54 -4.25
C SER A 39 -14.23 -1.63 -2.82
N ALA A 40 -13.39 -1.43 -1.80
CA ALA A 40 -13.81 -1.43 -0.41
C ALA A 40 -14.66 -0.18 -0.08
N VAL A 41 -14.23 0.99 -0.56
CA VAL A 41 -14.94 2.27 -0.39
C VAL A 41 -16.31 2.21 -1.04
N GLU A 42 -16.40 1.82 -2.32
CA GLU A 42 -17.67 1.75 -3.03
C GLU A 42 -18.64 0.71 -2.44
N LYS A 43 -18.11 -0.40 -1.94
CA LYS A 43 -18.95 -1.37 -1.22
C LYS A 43 -19.53 -0.75 0.05
N THR A 44 -18.75 -0.06 0.85
CA THR A 44 -19.21 0.61 2.07
C THR A 44 -20.25 1.68 1.75
N ARG A 45 -19.97 2.54 0.75
CA ARG A 45 -20.93 3.55 0.27
C ARG A 45 -22.25 2.93 -0.21
N SER A 46 -22.17 1.81 -0.94
CA SER A 46 -23.35 1.10 -1.44
C SER A 46 -24.21 0.53 -0.31
N VAL A 47 -23.58 0.02 0.76
CA VAL A 47 -24.30 -0.48 1.95
C VAL A 47 -24.99 0.67 2.68
N LEU A 48 -24.29 1.77 2.95
CA LEU A 48 -24.82 2.93 3.63
C LEU A 48 -25.95 3.61 2.86
N ARG A 49 -25.81 3.80 1.54
CA ARG A 49 -26.90 4.35 0.71
C ARG A 49 -28.22 3.57 0.83
N LYS A 50 -28.13 2.26 1.04
CA LYS A 50 -29.33 1.40 1.18
C LYS A 50 -29.92 1.39 2.57
N LYS A 51 -29.06 1.41 3.59
CA LYS A 51 -29.48 1.18 5.00
C LYS A 51 -29.67 2.48 5.78
N ALA A 52 -28.83 3.46 5.56
CA ALA A 52 -28.79 4.70 6.33
C ALA A 52 -28.19 5.86 5.48
N PRO A 53 -28.96 6.38 4.51
CA PRO A 53 -28.44 7.40 3.57
C PRO A 53 -28.08 8.74 4.23
N ALA A 54 -28.53 8.98 5.47
CA ALA A 54 -28.21 10.18 6.23
C ALA A 54 -26.90 10.10 7.01
N VAL A 55 -26.30 8.90 7.11
CA VAL A 55 -25.01 8.71 7.80
C VAL A 55 -23.89 9.39 7.04
N ASN A 56 -23.10 10.18 7.73
CA ASN A 56 -21.90 10.80 7.19
C ASN A 56 -20.75 9.77 7.10
N LEU A 57 -20.18 9.60 5.91
CA LEU A 57 -19.04 8.72 5.69
C LEU A 57 -17.82 9.53 5.26
N VAL A 58 -16.85 9.66 6.14
CA VAL A 58 -15.52 10.17 5.82
C VAL A 58 -14.63 8.99 5.45
N VAL A 59 -13.90 9.11 4.36
CA VAL A 59 -12.99 8.06 3.88
C VAL A 59 -11.56 8.58 3.96
N GLN A 60 -10.70 7.87 4.68
CA GLN A 60 -9.27 8.16 4.68
C GLN A 60 -8.72 8.03 3.26
N THR A 61 -8.13 9.10 2.77
CA THR A 61 -7.46 9.11 1.45
C THR A 61 -6.26 8.15 1.44
N PRO A 62 -5.78 7.70 0.27
CA PRO A 62 -4.54 6.94 0.17
C PRO A 62 -3.41 7.66 0.90
N TYR A 63 -2.68 6.93 1.74
CA TYR A 63 -1.67 7.48 2.65
C TYR A 63 -0.26 6.97 2.36
N PHE A 64 -0.01 6.65 1.09
CA PHE A 64 1.20 6.02 0.55
C PHE A 64 2.50 6.81 0.84
N ASP A 65 2.43 8.12 1.01
CA ASP A 65 3.54 9.02 1.34
C ASP A 65 3.33 9.81 2.65
N HIS A 66 2.29 9.43 3.44
CA HIS A 66 2.04 10.07 4.72
C HIS A 66 3.22 9.87 5.66
N GLN A 67 3.68 10.95 6.29
CA GLN A 67 4.89 10.94 7.11
C GLN A 67 4.88 9.87 8.19
N ASP A 68 3.79 9.77 8.96
CA ASP A 68 3.68 8.79 10.06
C ASP A 68 3.72 7.34 9.53
N TYR A 69 3.06 7.07 8.38
CA TYR A 69 3.11 5.78 7.74
C TYR A 69 4.54 5.41 7.29
N ILE A 70 5.24 6.34 6.65
CA ILE A 70 6.63 6.12 6.22
C ILE A 70 7.56 5.93 7.43
N GLN A 71 7.38 6.69 8.51
CA GLN A 71 8.15 6.52 9.74
C GLN A 71 7.88 5.17 10.42
N ALA A 72 6.62 4.73 10.47
CA ALA A 72 6.27 3.41 11.00
C ALA A 72 6.89 2.28 10.15
N LEU A 73 6.84 2.41 8.82
CA LEU A 73 7.43 1.45 7.90
C LEU A 73 8.96 1.41 8.03
N ALA A 74 9.62 2.56 8.15
CA ALA A 74 11.07 2.64 8.35
C ALA A 74 11.49 2.07 9.72
N ALA A 75 10.71 2.31 10.76
CA ALA A 75 10.97 1.79 12.09
C ALA A 75 10.82 0.27 12.17
N SER A 76 9.79 -0.31 11.51
CA SER A 76 9.61 -1.77 11.45
C SER A 76 10.76 -2.48 10.72
N ALA A 77 11.42 -1.80 9.78
CA ALA A 77 12.55 -2.32 9.02
C ALA A 77 13.92 -2.14 9.72
N ARG A 78 14.01 -1.28 10.72
CA ARG A 78 15.29 -0.78 11.29
C ARG A 78 16.25 -1.88 11.66
N GLU A 79 15.82 -2.87 12.45
CA GLU A 79 16.69 -3.94 12.91
C GLU A 79 17.33 -4.72 11.76
N MET A 80 16.58 -4.98 10.70
CA MET A 80 17.07 -5.74 9.53
C MET A 80 18.00 -4.88 8.67
N LEU A 81 17.69 -3.59 8.49
CA LEU A 81 18.55 -2.66 7.77
C LEU A 81 19.91 -2.51 8.46
N ASP A 82 19.95 -2.46 9.80
CA ASP A 82 21.17 -2.29 10.60
C ASP A 82 22.09 -3.55 10.55
N ARG A 83 21.57 -4.74 10.21
CA ARG A 83 22.37 -5.96 9.99
C ARG A 83 23.20 -5.90 8.71
N GLY A 84 22.88 -4.96 7.80
CA GLY A 84 23.53 -4.77 6.53
C GLY A 84 23.01 -5.72 5.44
N PHE A 85 22.94 -5.21 4.23
CA PHE A 85 22.44 -5.86 3.03
C PHE A 85 23.15 -5.30 1.79
N ASP A 86 23.06 -6.02 0.68
CA ASP A 86 23.61 -5.55 -0.59
C ASP A 86 22.56 -4.75 -1.38
N HIS A 87 21.28 -5.19 -1.34
CA HIS A 87 20.18 -4.55 -2.06
C HIS A 87 18.85 -4.70 -1.33
N LEU A 88 18.03 -3.62 -1.34
CA LEU A 88 16.65 -3.59 -0.85
C LEU A 88 15.69 -3.60 -2.03
N LEU A 89 14.86 -4.62 -2.15
CA LEU A 89 13.80 -4.69 -3.15
C LEU A 89 12.46 -4.30 -2.53
N PHE A 90 11.85 -3.24 -3.05
CA PHE A 90 10.45 -2.93 -2.77
C PHE A 90 9.56 -3.78 -3.67
N SER A 91 8.85 -4.75 -3.10
CA SER A 91 7.92 -5.58 -3.84
C SER A 91 6.49 -5.16 -3.53
N PHE A 92 5.79 -4.62 -4.53
CA PHE A 92 4.39 -4.24 -4.43
C PHE A 92 3.52 -5.29 -5.13
N HIS A 93 2.28 -5.48 -4.68
CA HIS A 93 1.35 -6.30 -5.44
C HIS A 93 1.16 -5.71 -6.84
N GLY A 94 1.38 -6.50 -7.88
CA GLY A 94 1.19 -6.05 -9.25
C GLY A 94 -0.29 -5.77 -9.56
N LEU A 95 -0.51 -4.96 -10.59
CA LEU A 95 -1.84 -4.73 -11.16
C LEU A 95 -1.79 -4.91 -12.68
N PRO A 96 -2.88 -5.39 -13.32
CA PRO A 96 -3.00 -5.33 -14.76
C PRO A 96 -2.90 -3.89 -15.27
N GLU A 97 -2.10 -3.65 -16.31
CA GLU A 97 -1.88 -2.31 -16.88
C GLU A 97 -3.18 -1.62 -17.27
N ARG A 98 -4.19 -2.38 -17.70
CA ARG A 98 -5.52 -1.85 -18.04
C ARG A 98 -6.21 -1.13 -16.87
N GLN A 99 -5.91 -1.51 -15.60
CA GLN A 99 -6.48 -0.82 -14.44
C GLN A 99 -5.88 0.58 -14.30
N LEU A 100 -4.57 0.76 -14.50
CA LEU A 100 -3.93 2.06 -14.44
C LEU A 100 -4.43 2.99 -15.54
N LYS A 101 -4.55 2.47 -16.77
CA LYS A 101 -5.12 3.24 -17.90
C LYS A 101 -6.56 3.67 -17.64
N LYS A 102 -7.34 2.83 -16.95
CA LYS A 102 -8.74 3.13 -16.61
C LYS A 102 -8.88 4.21 -15.54
N THR A 103 -7.91 4.28 -14.61
CA THR A 103 -7.91 5.26 -13.50
C THR A 103 -7.19 6.56 -13.85
N ASP A 104 -6.61 6.67 -15.03
CA ASP A 104 -5.97 7.88 -15.52
C ASP A 104 -7.02 8.91 -15.98
N PRO A 105 -7.22 10.02 -15.25
CA PRO A 105 -8.22 11.02 -15.61
C PRO A 105 -7.91 11.74 -16.92
N SER A 106 -6.63 11.76 -17.35
CA SER A 106 -6.23 12.34 -18.64
C SER A 106 -6.46 11.38 -19.82
N GLY A 107 -6.57 10.06 -19.55
CA GLY A 107 -6.69 9.00 -20.54
C GLY A 107 -5.45 8.76 -21.41
N SER A 108 -4.35 9.48 -21.17
CA SER A 108 -3.18 9.47 -22.06
C SER A 108 -1.82 9.52 -21.36
N HIS A 109 -1.78 9.63 -20.03
CA HIS A 109 -0.53 9.79 -19.28
C HIS A 109 0.02 8.46 -18.75
N CYS A 110 -0.81 7.66 -18.06
CA CYS A 110 -0.34 6.45 -17.40
C CYS A 110 0.15 5.40 -18.38
N LEU A 111 1.39 4.96 -18.20
CA LEU A 111 2.08 3.97 -19.06
C LEU A 111 2.31 4.45 -20.52
N ALA A 112 2.19 5.74 -20.79
CA ALA A 112 2.49 6.31 -22.11
C ALA A 112 4.00 6.44 -22.36
N ALA A 113 4.78 6.65 -21.30
CA ALA A 113 6.24 6.69 -21.31
C ALA A 113 6.80 5.91 -20.12
N ASN A 114 8.07 5.51 -20.18
CA ASN A 114 8.73 4.75 -19.10
C ASN A 114 8.83 5.56 -17.80
N ASP A 115 9.01 6.86 -17.93
CA ASP A 115 9.16 7.84 -16.84
C ASP A 115 7.87 8.56 -16.47
N CYS A 116 6.70 8.10 -16.91
CA CYS A 116 5.41 8.74 -16.64
C CYS A 116 5.08 8.93 -15.14
N CYS A 117 5.77 8.23 -14.26
CA CYS A 117 5.65 8.39 -12.80
C CYS A 117 6.65 9.40 -12.22
N ALA A 118 7.57 9.96 -13.03
CA ALA A 118 8.51 10.96 -12.58
C ALA A 118 7.83 12.35 -12.41
N GLY A 119 8.32 13.13 -11.45
CA GLY A 119 7.78 14.47 -11.16
C GLY A 119 6.35 14.46 -10.60
N ASN A 120 5.62 15.54 -10.86
CA ASN A 120 4.24 15.71 -10.41
C ASN A 120 3.30 15.79 -11.61
N HIS A 121 2.25 14.97 -11.58
CA HIS A 121 1.18 15.00 -12.58
C HIS A 121 -0.17 14.69 -11.90
N PRO A 122 -1.29 15.33 -12.27
CA PRO A 122 -2.60 15.09 -11.65
C PRO A 122 -3.06 13.62 -11.70
N SER A 123 -2.65 12.87 -12.73
CA SER A 123 -2.94 11.43 -12.81
C SER A 123 -2.28 10.61 -11.70
N HIS A 124 -1.28 11.15 -10.99
CA HIS A 124 -0.61 10.43 -9.88
C HIS A 124 -1.52 10.26 -8.66
N ASP A 125 -2.55 11.07 -8.50
CA ASP A 125 -3.53 10.95 -7.40
C ASP A 125 -4.30 9.62 -7.46
N THR A 126 -4.42 9.05 -8.65
CA THR A 126 -5.09 7.76 -8.90
C THR A 126 -4.18 6.72 -9.56
N CYS A 127 -2.89 7.01 -9.74
CA CYS A 127 -1.93 6.10 -10.34
C CYS A 127 -1.22 5.26 -9.27
N TYR A 128 -1.62 4.01 -9.12
CA TYR A 128 -1.00 3.05 -8.21
C TYR A 128 0.52 2.97 -8.36
N ARG A 129 1.03 2.89 -9.62
CA ARG A 129 2.46 2.78 -9.90
C ARG A 129 3.24 4.01 -9.39
N ALA A 130 2.72 5.21 -9.63
CA ALA A 130 3.36 6.44 -9.15
C ALA A 130 3.40 6.48 -7.61
N GLN A 131 2.31 6.07 -6.95
CA GLN A 131 2.23 6.00 -5.50
C GLN A 131 3.22 4.99 -4.92
N CYS A 132 3.41 3.82 -5.56
CA CYS A 132 4.42 2.84 -5.15
C CYS A 132 5.84 3.42 -5.21
N PHE A 133 6.20 4.13 -6.28
CA PHE A 133 7.50 4.79 -6.38
C PHE A 133 7.67 5.88 -5.32
N LYS A 134 6.67 6.71 -5.08
CA LYS A 134 6.70 7.75 -4.03
C LYS A 134 6.89 7.16 -2.63
N THR A 135 6.24 6.02 -2.33
CA THR A 135 6.47 5.30 -1.06
C THR A 135 7.93 4.86 -0.93
N ALA A 136 8.50 4.25 -1.98
CA ALA A 136 9.89 3.80 -1.96
C ALA A 136 10.85 4.98 -1.80
N GLU A 137 10.65 6.08 -2.54
CA GLU A 137 11.44 7.31 -2.44
C GLU A 137 11.37 7.94 -1.04
N ALA A 138 10.16 8.05 -0.46
CA ALA A 138 9.98 8.57 0.89
C ALA A 138 10.66 7.68 1.95
N PHE A 139 10.56 6.37 1.82
CA PHE A 139 11.23 5.41 2.71
C PHE A 139 12.76 5.54 2.64
N VAL A 140 13.35 5.54 1.45
CA VAL A 140 14.81 5.60 1.31
C VAL A 140 15.36 6.98 1.72
N SER A 141 14.58 8.05 1.49
CA SER A 141 14.91 9.39 2.01
C SER A 141 14.93 9.40 3.55
N THR A 142 13.98 8.71 4.19
CA THR A 142 13.89 8.62 5.66
C THR A 142 15.00 7.75 6.27
N THR A 143 15.40 6.68 5.57
CA THR A 143 16.39 5.71 6.07
C THR A 143 17.82 5.98 5.61
N GLY A 144 18.01 6.88 4.63
CA GLY A 144 19.32 7.22 4.08
C GLY A 144 19.92 6.13 3.16
N ILE A 145 19.08 5.23 2.63
CA ILE A 145 19.52 4.20 1.68
C ILE A 145 19.86 4.86 0.34
N PRO A 146 21.07 4.65 -0.21
CA PRO A 146 21.47 5.27 -1.45
C PRO A 146 20.74 4.69 -2.68
N PRO A 147 20.56 5.48 -3.74
CA PRO A 147 19.74 5.09 -4.92
C PRO A 147 20.16 3.78 -5.60
N GLU A 148 21.45 3.46 -5.61
CA GLU A 148 21.98 2.24 -6.21
C GLU A 148 21.72 0.98 -5.39
N LYS A 149 21.28 1.12 -4.14
CA LYS A 149 21.02 0.01 -3.22
C LYS A 149 19.56 -0.38 -3.11
N PHE A 150 18.68 0.18 -3.94
CA PHE A 150 17.29 -0.26 -3.95
C PHE A 150 16.69 -0.30 -5.35
N SER A 151 15.62 -1.07 -5.49
CA SER A 151 14.78 -1.09 -6.68
C SER A 151 13.33 -1.39 -6.33
N VAL A 152 12.43 -1.17 -7.29
CA VAL A 152 10.98 -1.41 -7.15
C VAL A 152 10.55 -2.46 -8.16
N ALA A 153 9.82 -3.46 -7.70
CA ALA A 153 9.24 -4.50 -8.54
C ALA A 153 7.79 -4.82 -8.12
N PHE A 154 7.10 -5.60 -8.96
CA PHE A 154 5.70 -5.95 -8.79
C PHE A 154 5.52 -7.46 -8.79
N GLN A 155 4.87 -7.98 -7.75
CA GLN A 155 4.62 -9.41 -7.50
C GLN A 155 3.21 -9.85 -7.92
N SER A 156 2.92 -11.14 -7.77
CA SER A 156 1.55 -11.73 -7.83
C SER A 156 0.84 -11.60 -9.17
N ARG A 157 1.59 -11.52 -10.28
CA ARG A 157 0.98 -11.50 -11.60
C ARG A 157 0.20 -12.78 -11.87
N LEU A 158 -0.97 -12.66 -12.48
CA LEU A 158 -1.86 -13.78 -12.80
C LEU A 158 -2.40 -13.69 -14.23
N GLY A 159 -2.50 -14.84 -14.89
CA GLY A 159 -3.09 -14.93 -16.21
C GLY A 159 -2.20 -14.38 -17.34
N ARG A 160 -2.83 -13.91 -18.42
CA ARG A 160 -2.15 -13.49 -19.67
C ARG A 160 -2.19 -11.99 -19.93
N ASP A 161 -2.89 -11.23 -19.11
CA ASP A 161 -2.92 -9.77 -19.23
C ASP A 161 -1.51 -9.20 -19.00
N PRO A 162 -1.15 -8.07 -19.61
CA PRO A 162 0.04 -7.35 -19.22
C PRO A 162 -0.14 -6.75 -17.81
N TRP A 163 0.85 -7.02 -16.95
CA TRP A 163 0.91 -6.52 -15.57
C TRP A 163 2.04 -5.52 -15.42
N LEU A 164 1.99 -4.71 -14.35
CA LEU A 164 3.05 -3.77 -14.01
C LEU A 164 4.42 -4.46 -13.91
N LYS A 165 5.42 -3.78 -14.42
CA LYS A 165 6.82 -4.23 -14.47
C LYS A 165 7.73 -3.27 -13.70
N PRO A 166 8.96 -3.74 -13.29
CA PRO A 166 9.50 -5.10 -13.45
C PRO A 166 8.78 -6.14 -12.57
N TYR A 167 8.82 -7.40 -12.96
CA TYR A 167 8.24 -8.49 -12.17
C TYR A 167 9.21 -8.94 -11.09
N THR A 168 8.76 -9.11 -9.85
CA THR A 168 9.58 -9.44 -8.70
C THR A 168 10.39 -10.72 -8.91
N ASP A 169 9.78 -11.80 -9.42
CA ASP A 169 10.44 -13.09 -9.68
C ASP A 169 11.58 -12.98 -10.69
N LEU A 170 11.42 -12.17 -11.73
CA LEU A 170 12.45 -11.95 -12.74
C LEU A 170 13.53 -11.00 -12.24
N GLU A 171 13.16 -9.97 -11.50
CA GLU A 171 14.09 -8.99 -10.94
C GLU A 171 15.05 -9.63 -9.93
N LEU A 172 14.55 -10.50 -9.07
CA LEU A 172 15.37 -11.27 -8.11
C LEU A 172 16.45 -12.07 -8.82
N SER A 173 16.05 -12.81 -9.86
CA SER A 173 17.01 -13.60 -10.67
C SER A 173 18.02 -12.72 -11.39
N HIS A 174 17.61 -11.55 -11.85
CA HIS A 174 18.49 -10.58 -12.51
C HIS A 174 19.52 -10.01 -11.54
N LEU A 175 19.10 -9.53 -10.37
CA LEU A 175 19.97 -8.97 -9.34
C LEU A 175 20.96 -9.99 -8.79
N ALA A 176 20.55 -11.25 -8.55
CA ALA A 176 21.46 -12.33 -8.15
C ALA A 176 22.56 -12.56 -9.18
N LYS A 177 22.23 -12.57 -10.48
CA LYS A 177 23.21 -12.70 -11.58
C LYS A 177 24.15 -11.50 -11.72
N GLN A 178 23.74 -10.33 -11.24
CA GLN A 178 24.59 -9.13 -11.16
C GLN A 178 25.52 -9.15 -9.94
N GLY A 179 25.46 -10.17 -9.10
CA GLY A 179 26.35 -10.34 -7.95
C GLY A 179 25.79 -9.89 -6.62
N ILE A 180 24.50 -9.51 -6.55
CA ILE A 180 23.84 -9.24 -5.28
C ILE A 180 23.71 -10.56 -4.50
N LYS A 181 24.21 -10.59 -3.26
CA LYS A 181 24.27 -11.78 -2.42
C LYS A 181 23.27 -11.75 -1.27
N ARG A 182 23.11 -10.60 -0.61
CA ARG A 182 22.23 -10.42 0.54
C ARG A 182 21.11 -9.45 0.19
N MET A 183 19.92 -10.00 -0.03
CA MET A 183 18.73 -9.27 -0.40
C MET A 183 17.83 -9.04 0.80
N LEU A 184 17.38 -7.81 1.00
CA LEU A 184 16.19 -7.53 1.81
C LEU A 184 15.01 -7.24 0.87
N VAL A 185 13.83 -7.73 1.24
CA VAL A 185 12.59 -7.42 0.52
C VAL A 185 11.60 -6.80 1.50
N ILE A 186 10.98 -5.69 1.09
CA ILE A 186 9.89 -5.03 1.82
C ILE A 186 8.65 -4.94 0.96
N CYS A 187 7.46 -5.13 1.53
CA CYS A 187 6.18 -5.16 0.83
C CYS A 187 5.24 -4.05 1.31
N PRO A 188 5.46 -2.77 0.96
CA PRO A 188 4.74 -1.64 1.59
C PRO A 188 3.24 -1.59 1.26
N ALA A 189 2.77 -2.25 0.21
CA ALA A 189 1.33 -2.33 -0.10
C ALA A 189 0.54 -3.15 0.93
N PHE A 190 1.23 -3.92 1.77
CA PHE A 190 0.65 -4.78 2.79
C PHE A 190 0.99 -4.23 4.18
N VAL A 191 -0.01 -3.82 4.93
CA VAL A 191 0.18 -3.33 6.31
C VAL A 191 0.26 -4.48 7.32
N SER A 192 -0.23 -5.66 6.95
CA SER A 192 -0.15 -6.90 7.74
C SER A 192 0.32 -8.05 6.87
N ASP A 193 1.05 -8.99 7.47
CA ASP A 193 1.53 -10.18 6.80
C ASP A 193 0.36 -11.05 6.29
N CYS A 194 0.55 -11.62 5.12
CA CYS A 194 -0.42 -12.44 4.41
C CYS A 194 0.31 -13.48 3.54
N LEU A 195 -0.42 -14.29 2.78
CA LEU A 195 0.18 -15.30 1.90
C LEU A 195 1.09 -14.68 0.84
N GLU A 196 0.73 -13.51 0.32
CA GLU A 196 1.50 -12.77 -0.67
C GLU A 196 2.83 -12.24 -0.12
N THR A 197 2.96 -12.08 1.20
CA THR A 197 4.23 -11.71 1.83
C THR A 197 4.99 -12.93 2.33
N LEU A 198 4.35 -13.77 3.14
CA LEU A 198 5.04 -14.87 3.83
C LEU A 198 5.42 -16.01 2.89
N GLU A 199 4.49 -16.45 2.04
CA GLU A 199 4.71 -17.57 1.14
C GLU A 199 5.34 -17.11 -0.18
N GLU A 200 4.74 -16.14 -0.87
CA GLU A 200 5.22 -15.72 -2.18
C GLU A 200 6.61 -15.09 -2.09
N ILE A 201 6.85 -14.18 -1.13
CA ILE A 201 8.15 -13.51 -0.97
C ILE A 201 9.05 -14.28 0.01
N GLY A 202 8.56 -14.58 1.20
CA GLY A 202 9.38 -15.18 2.25
C GLY A 202 9.87 -16.60 1.93
N MET A 203 9.15 -17.34 1.06
CA MET A 203 9.50 -18.70 0.66
C MET A 203 9.89 -18.78 -0.82
N ARG A 204 8.96 -18.67 -1.76
CA ARG A 204 9.22 -18.87 -3.20
C ARG A 204 10.22 -17.88 -3.79
N ALA A 205 10.09 -16.60 -3.48
CA ALA A 205 11.02 -15.59 -3.96
C ALA A 205 12.44 -15.81 -3.40
N LYS A 206 12.54 -16.25 -2.13
CA LYS A 206 13.80 -16.63 -1.53
C LYS A 206 14.44 -17.80 -2.27
N GLU A 207 13.69 -18.87 -2.56
CA GLU A 207 14.17 -20.02 -3.34
C GLU A 207 14.68 -19.56 -4.71
N THR A 208 13.89 -18.78 -5.44
CA THR A 208 14.25 -18.21 -6.75
C THR A 208 15.55 -17.41 -6.70
N PHE A 209 15.74 -16.58 -5.67
CA PHE A 209 16.95 -15.77 -5.52
C PHE A 209 18.20 -16.61 -5.23
N ILE A 210 18.08 -17.61 -4.33
CA ILE A 210 19.18 -18.53 -4.00
C ILE A 210 19.58 -19.39 -5.23
N GLU A 211 18.60 -19.96 -5.94
CA GLU A 211 18.85 -20.75 -7.16
C GLU A 211 19.54 -19.92 -8.25
N ALA A 212 19.26 -18.60 -8.32
CA ALA A 212 19.90 -17.69 -9.26
C ALA A 212 21.33 -17.26 -8.85
N GLY A 213 21.81 -17.67 -7.66
CA GLY A 213 23.18 -17.41 -7.17
C GLY A 213 23.27 -16.39 -6.04
N GLY A 214 22.17 -15.99 -5.45
CA GLY A 214 22.12 -15.24 -4.18
C GLY A 214 22.52 -16.12 -3.00
N GLU A 215 22.81 -15.52 -1.85
CA GLU A 215 23.20 -16.22 -0.62
C GLU A 215 22.10 -16.15 0.45
N SER A 216 21.43 -15.01 0.56
CA SER A 216 20.31 -14.83 1.49
C SER A 216 19.28 -13.85 0.95
N LEU A 217 18.01 -14.18 1.16
CA LEU A 217 16.90 -13.25 1.02
C LEU A 217 16.11 -13.25 2.32
N GLU A 218 15.92 -12.07 2.90
CA GLU A 218 15.11 -11.89 4.09
C GLU A 218 13.95 -10.94 3.79
N LEU A 219 12.73 -11.38 4.15
CA LEU A 219 11.54 -10.55 4.10
C LEU A 219 11.48 -9.67 5.35
N ILE A 220 11.42 -8.36 5.18
CA ILE A 220 11.07 -7.44 6.26
C ILE A 220 9.59 -7.66 6.60
N PRO A 221 9.26 -8.03 7.86
CA PRO A 221 7.86 -8.22 8.25
C PRO A 221 7.02 -6.97 7.98
N CYS A 222 5.76 -7.15 7.60
CA CYS A 222 4.83 -6.04 7.55
C CYS A 222 4.69 -5.38 8.92
N MET A 223 4.12 -4.20 8.98
CA MET A 223 4.01 -3.45 10.24
C MET A 223 3.16 -4.17 11.29
N ASN A 224 2.14 -4.96 10.87
CA ASN A 224 1.26 -5.72 11.77
C ASN A 224 0.74 -4.86 12.95
N GLU A 225 1.21 -5.14 14.17
CA GLU A 225 0.87 -4.39 15.39
C GLU A 225 2.03 -3.50 15.87
N HIS A 226 2.92 -3.06 14.97
CA HIS A 226 4.04 -2.19 15.33
C HIS A 226 3.52 -0.91 16.00
N PRO A 227 4.08 -0.49 17.17
CA PRO A 227 3.53 0.63 17.95
C PRO A 227 3.37 1.93 17.18
N LEU A 228 4.32 2.28 16.30
CA LEU A 228 4.21 3.49 15.47
C LEU A 228 3.13 3.38 14.40
N TRP A 229 2.86 2.18 13.88
CA TRP A 229 1.73 1.96 12.97
C TRP A 229 0.39 2.11 13.69
N LEU A 230 0.23 1.55 14.87
CA LEU A 230 -0.96 1.76 15.70
C LEU A 230 -1.15 3.24 16.04
N LYS A 231 -0.05 3.96 16.35
CA LYS A 231 -0.11 5.40 16.57
C LYS A 231 -0.51 6.19 15.32
N THR A 232 -0.05 5.77 14.13
CA THR A 232 -0.49 6.36 12.86
C THR A 232 -2.02 6.24 12.69
N LEU A 233 -2.58 5.05 12.95
CA LEU A 233 -4.04 4.84 12.90
C LEU A 233 -4.78 5.68 13.95
N GLU A 234 -4.23 5.76 15.16
CA GLU A 234 -4.77 6.62 16.23
C GLU A 234 -4.80 8.10 15.80
N ASN A 235 -3.73 8.61 15.18
CA ASN A 235 -3.67 9.97 14.68
C ASN A 235 -4.74 10.23 13.60
N MET A 236 -4.93 9.31 12.64
CA MET A 236 -5.99 9.41 11.63
C MET A 236 -7.39 9.50 12.25
N VAL A 237 -7.65 8.74 13.34
CA VAL A 237 -8.91 8.82 14.07
C VAL A 237 -9.03 10.15 14.83
N ALA A 238 -7.96 10.63 15.47
CA ALA A 238 -7.95 11.89 16.20
C ALA A 238 -8.22 13.09 15.27
N ASP A 239 -7.64 13.09 14.05
CA ASP A 239 -7.88 14.12 13.06
C ASP A 239 -9.33 14.15 12.59
N PHE A 240 -9.93 12.98 12.38
CA PHE A 240 -11.36 12.87 12.07
C PHE A 240 -12.25 13.44 13.22
N LEU A 241 -11.98 13.08 14.45
CA LEU A 241 -12.75 13.56 15.60
C LEU A 241 -12.60 15.07 15.78
N SER A 242 -11.41 15.64 15.58
CA SER A 242 -11.18 17.09 15.70
C SER A 242 -11.84 17.89 14.58
N SER A 243 -11.89 17.36 13.36
CA SER A 243 -12.56 18.02 12.22
C SER A 243 -14.08 18.09 12.39
N ASN A 244 -14.69 17.03 12.92
CA ASN A 244 -16.14 16.99 13.17
C ASN A 244 -16.58 17.94 14.30
N HIS A 245 -15.74 18.16 15.33
CA HIS A 245 -16.04 19.12 16.41
C HIS A 245 -15.97 20.59 15.96
N SER A 246 -15.26 20.88 14.87
CA SER A 246 -15.16 22.24 14.32
C SER A 246 -16.41 22.66 13.53
N THR A 247 -17.11 21.71 12.93
CA THR A 247 -18.32 21.95 12.13
C THR A 247 -19.55 22.20 12.99
N THR A 248 -19.63 21.55 14.16
CA THR A 248 -20.78 21.70 15.08
C THR A 248 -20.80 23.05 15.81
N LYS A 249 -19.71 23.81 15.86
CA LYS A 249 -19.63 25.14 16.49
C LYS A 249 -20.05 26.31 15.60
N GLN A 250 -20.22 26.11 14.30
CA GLN A 250 -20.63 27.17 13.37
C GLN A 250 -22.15 27.25 13.09
N GLU A 251 -22.91 26.30 13.62
CA GLU A 251 -24.41 26.31 13.48
C GLU A 251 -25.16 26.91 14.66
N HIS A 252 -24.47 27.49 15.65
CA HIS A 252 -25.05 28.07 16.86
C HIS A 252 -24.63 29.51 17.18
N ASP A 253 -24.22 30.32 16.18
CA ASP A 253 -24.03 31.77 16.28
C ASP A 253 -24.94 32.54 15.33
#